data_1cdfb0bc54f88a96fa3e3b28bf1a59f6
#
_entry.id   1cdfb0bc54f88a96fa3e3b28bf1a59f6
#
_cell.length_a   1.000
_cell.length_b   1.000
_cell.length_c   1.000
_cell.angle_alpha   90.00
_cell.angle_beta   90.00
_cell.angle_gamma   90.00
#
_symmetry.space_group_name_H-M   'P 1'
#
loop_
_entity.id
_entity.type
_entity.pdbx_description
1 polymer ?
#
loop_
_entity_poly.entity_id
_entity_poly.type
_entity_poly.pdbx_seq_one_letter_code
_entity_poly.pdbx_strand_id
1 'polypeptide(L)'
;MRHSNPYNRRHPSRNKWRFVFWLFMAFLLLGAALVYFHPAEDWKTADRSSSSLAPLPAEEPEAVVQVYSARAFGWRRYFAVHTWIAVKEKNAGFYTVYQVMGYQLPSRGTSVSIARDIPDRKWFGAEPELIQELRGAAAEKAIPVISRTAQDYP
;
A
#
# COMPACT_ATOMS: atom_id res chain seq x y z
N MET A 1 25.41 42.13 -55.61
CA MET A 1 24.68 42.08 -54.34
C MET A 1 23.85 40.80 -54.33
N ARG A 2 24.25 39.82 -53.55
CA ARG A 2 23.48 38.55 -53.40
C ARG A 2 22.53 38.71 -52.19
N HIS A 3 21.21 38.76 -52.43
CA HIS A 3 20.21 38.71 -51.38
C HIS A 3 20.16 37.31 -50.80
N SER A 4 20.58 37.16 -49.55
CA SER A 4 20.39 35.95 -48.77
C SER A 4 18.93 35.88 -48.30
N ASN A 5 18.21 34.83 -48.71
CA ASN A 5 16.83 34.57 -48.31
C ASN A 5 16.81 34.02 -46.88
N PRO A 6 16.21 34.71 -45.87
CA PRO A 6 16.25 34.30 -44.45
C PRO A 6 15.18 33.28 -44.02
N TYR A 7 14.36 32.73 -44.94
CA TYR A 7 13.20 31.88 -44.57
C TYR A 7 13.40 30.39 -44.89
N ASN A 8 14.55 29.80 -44.56
CA ASN A 8 14.67 28.34 -44.58
C ASN A 8 14.30 27.77 -43.22
N ARG A 9 13.01 27.89 -42.78
CA ARG A 9 12.48 27.14 -41.65
C ARG A 9 12.30 25.68 -42.08
N ARG A 10 13.27 24.82 -41.71
CA ARG A 10 13.14 23.38 -41.84
C ARG A 10 11.98 22.92 -40.96
N HIS A 11 10.81 22.67 -41.58
CA HIS A 11 9.73 21.99 -40.89
C HIS A 11 10.24 20.65 -40.37
N PRO A 12 10.02 20.31 -39.10
CA PRO A 12 10.39 19.00 -38.60
C PRO A 12 9.67 17.93 -39.44
N SER A 13 10.44 16.99 -39.99
CA SER A 13 9.89 16.01 -40.92
C SER A 13 8.74 15.25 -40.27
N ARG A 14 7.57 15.17 -40.94
CA ARG A 14 6.37 14.42 -40.52
C ARG A 14 6.70 12.97 -40.05
N ASN A 15 7.80 12.42 -40.54
CA ASN A 15 8.27 11.07 -40.18
C ASN A 15 8.78 10.98 -38.74
N LYS A 16 9.38 12.05 -38.18
CA LYS A 16 9.83 12.05 -36.77
C LYS A 16 8.65 11.97 -35.82
N TRP A 17 7.59 12.69 -36.08
CA TRP A 17 6.37 12.65 -35.25
C TRP A 17 5.65 11.31 -35.34
N ARG A 18 5.62 10.71 -36.53
CA ARG A 18 5.07 9.35 -36.71
C ARG A 18 5.89 8.31 -35.94
N PHE A 19 7.21 8.43 -35.98
CA PHE A 19 8.09 7.53 -35.21
C PHE A 19 7.86 7.66 -33.69
N VAL A 20 7.81 8.90 -33.16
CA VAL A 20 7.52 9.17 -31.74
C VAL A 20 6.15 8.63 -31.34
N PHE A 21 5.13 8.81 -32.19
CA PHE A 21 3.79 8.27 -31.95
C PHE A 21 3.80 6.74 -31.85
N TRP A 22 4.45 6.04 -32.78
CA TRP A 22 4.53 4.58 -32.74
C TRP A 22 5.33 4.05 -31.56
N LEU A 23 6.38 4.75 -31.17
CA LEU A 23 7.20 4.41 -29.99
C LEU A 23 6.39 4.57 -28.71
N PHE A 24 5.59 5.62 -28.60
CA PHE A 24 4.66 5.82 -27.49
C PHE A 24 3.57 4.74 -27.45
N MET A 25 2.98 4.40 -28.59
CA MET A 25 2.00 3.32 -28.71
C MET A 25 2.58 1.96 -28.31
N ALA A 26 3.81 1.66 -28.75
CA ALA A 26 4.51 0.43 -28.37
C ALA A 26 4.76 0.38 -26.85
N PHE A 27 5.13 1.50 -26.24
CA PHE A 27 5.31 1.61 -24.79
C PHE A 27 3.99 1.39 -24.02
N LEU A 28 2.89 1.96 -24.49
CA LEU A 28 1.56 1.74 -23.92
C LEU A 28 1.11 0.28 -24.04
N LEU A 29 1.33 -0.33 -25.20
CA LEU A 29 0.97 -1.74 -25.42
C LEU A 29 1.84 -2.67 -24.56
N LEU A 30 3.13 -2.39 -24.41
CA LEU A 30 4.01 -3.15 -23.52
C LEU A 30 3.56 -3.01 -22.06
N GLY A 31 3.23 -1.79 -21.61
CA GLY A 31 2.70 -1.55 -20.27
C GLY A 31 1.37 -2.30 -20.02
N ALA A 32 0.45 -2.25 -20.99
CA ALA A 32 -0.80 -2.98 -20.92
C ALA A 32 -0.58 -4.51 -20.90
N ALA A 33 0.35 -5.02 -21.71
CA ALA A 33 0.71 -6.43 -21.72
C ALA A 33 1.31 -6.88 -20.38
N LEU A 34 2.21 -6.09 -19.79
CA LEU A 34 2.79 -6.40 -18.49
C LEU A 34 1.72 -6.46 -17.39
N VAL A 35 0.72 -5.57 -17.43
CA VAL A 35 -0.41 -5.59 -16.49
C VAL A 35 -1.34 -6.79 -16.75
N TYR A 36 -1.60 -7.10 -18.02
CA TYR A 36 -2.49 -8.20 -18.42
C TYR A 36 -1.90 -9.59 -18.13
N PHE A 37 -0.60 -9.77 -18.33
CA PHE A 37 0.08 -11.05 -18.09
C PHE A 37 0.56 -11.25 -16.64
N HIS A 38 0.43 -10.25 -15.76
CA HIS A 38 0.56 -10.50 -14.34
C HIS A 38 -0.74 -11.17 -13.86
N PRO A 39 -0.66 -12.45 -13.44
CA PRO A 39 -1.84 -13.11 -12.88
C PRO A 39 -2.32 -12.29 -11.69
N ALA A 40 -3.54 -11.77 -11.80
CA ALA A 40 -4.19 -11.15 -10.66
C ALA A 40 -4.36 -12.25 -9.61
N GLU A 41 -3.58 -12.18 -8.51
CA GLU A 41 -3.84 -13.04 -7.36
C GLU A 41 -5.31 -12.91 -6.98
N ASP A 42 -6.00 -14.04 -6.88
CA ASP A 42 -7.39 -14.03 -6.42
C ASP A 42 -7.40 -13.57 -4.96
N TRP A 43 -8.09 -12.48 -4.68
CA TRP A 43 -8.20 -11.92 -3.33
C TRP A 43 -8.75 -12.95 -2.31
N LYS A 44 -9.46 -13.99 -2.77
CA LYS A 44 -10.02 -15.04 -1.92
C LYS A 44 -8.98 -16.06 -1.47
N THR A 45 -8.01 -16.34 -2.31
CA THR A 45 -6.97 -17.37 -2.09
C THR A 45 -5.61 -16.78 -1.76
N ALA A 46 -5.48 -15.44 -1.81
CA ALA A 46 -4.23 -14.77 -1.52
C ALA A 46 -3.72 -15.08 -0.10
N ASP A 47 -2.42 -15.31 0.02
CA ASP A 47 -1.76 -15.59 1.29
C ASP A 47 -1.95 -14.43 2.29
N ARG A 48 -2.36 -14.76 3.49
CA ARG A 48 -2.58 -13.86 4.63
C ARG A 48 -1.93 -14.38 5.89
N SER A 49 -0.95 -15.24 5.79
CA SER A 49 -0.17 -15.74 6.91
C SER A 49 0.67 -14.63 7.55
N SER A 50 1.12 -14.87 8.78
CA SER A 50 2.12 -14.02 9.44
C SER A 50 3.43 -14.05 8.68
N SER A 51 4.15 -12.93 8.67
CA SER A 51 5.52 -12.80 8.18
C SER A 51 6.58 -12.93 9.28
N SER A 52 6.17 -13.32 10.49
CA SER A 52 7.03 -13.53 11.66
C SER A 52 7.84 -12.29 12.06
N LEU A 53 7.26 -11.09 11.86
CA LEU A 53 7.87 -9.82 12.25
C LEU A 53 7.43 -9.36 13.64
N ALA A 54 6.20 -9.70 14.03
CA ALA A 54 5.67 -9.37 15.33
C ALA A 54 6.06 -10.41 16.38
N PRO A 55 6.33 -10.01 17.64
CA PRO A 55 6.53 -10.96 18.72
C PRO A 55 5.24 -11.75 19.00
N LEU A 56 5.40 -13.00 19.39
CA LEU A 56 4.27 -13.82 19.78
C LEU A 56 3.60 -13.22 21.04
N PRO A 57 2.27 -13.01 21.03
CA PRO A 57 1.59 -12.38 22.16
C PRO A 57 1.82 -13.04 23.52
N ALA A 58 1.96 -14.38 23.52
CA ALA A 58 2.17 -15.16 24.73
C ALA A 58 3.59 -15.01 25.32
N GLU A 59 4.55 -14.62 24.51
CA GLU A 59 5.97 -14.49 24.89
C GLU A 59 6.36 -13.04 25.19
N GLU A 60 5.51 -12.10 24.80
CA GLU A 60 5.77 -10.66 24.97
C GLU A 60 4.85 -10.08 26.05
N PRO A 61 5.35 -9.83 27.27
CA PRO A 61 4.54 -9.27 28.35
C PRO A 61 4.29 -7.77 28.20
N GLU A 62 5.17 -7.04 27.48
CA GLU A 62 5.04 -5.60 27.34
C GLU A 62 3.92 -5.20 26.36
N ALA A 63 3.47 -3.97 26.52
CA ALA A 63 2.64 -3.33 25.48
C ALA A 63 3.46 -3.09 24.23
N VAL A 64 2.84 -3.32 23.06
CA VAL A 64 3.48 -3.15 21.75
C VAL A 64 2.56 -2.39 20.82
N VAL A 65 3.10 -1.42 20.09
CA VAL A 65 2.47 -0.75 18.95
C VAL A 65 3.41 -0.88 17.76
N GLN A 66 2.90 -1.42 16.67
CA GLN A 66 3.66 -1.59 15.43
C GLN A 66 2.87 -0.99 14.27
N VAL A 67 3.56 -0.26 13.40
CA VAL A 67 3.02 0.28 12.16
C VAL A 67 3.62 -0.48 11.01
N TYR A 68 2.77 -1.00 10.14
CA TYR A 68 3.16 -1.78 8.98
C TYR A 68 2.72 -1.12 7.68
N SER A 69 3.44 -1.42 6.61
CA SER A 69 3.02 -1.16 5.25
C SER A 69 3.28 -2.38 4.36
N ALA A 70 2.44 -2.57 3.36
CA ALA A 70 2.66 -3.57 2.31
C ALA A 70 2.16 -3.04 0.97
N ARG A 71 2.66 -3.59 -0.14
CA ARG A 71 2.16 -3.24 -1.46
C ARG A 71 0.65 -3.45 -1.56
N ALA A 72 -0.04 -2.48 -2.12
CA ALA A 72 -1.49 -2.58 -2.32
C ALA A 72 -1.87 -3.73 -3.26
N PHE A 73 -3.09 -4.23 -3.14
CA PHE A 73 -3.58 -5.35 -3.95
C PHE A 73 -3.83 -4.95 -5.41
N GLY A 74 -3.60 -5.89 -6.33
CA GLY A 74 -3.83 -5.75 -7.75
C GLY A 74 -2.91 -4.73 -8.41
N TRP A 75 -3.39 -4.02 -9.43
CA TRP A 75 -2.60 -3.03 -10.17
C TRP A 75 -2.11 -1.85 -9.30
N ARG A 76 -2.80 -1.58 -8.17
CA ARG A 76 -2.40 -0.52 -7.23
C ARG A 76 -1.04 -0.77 -6.59
N ARG A 77 -0.54 -2.02 -6.58
CA ARG A 77 0.78 -2.39 -6.03
C ARG A 77 1.94 -1.61 -6.63
N TYR A 78 1.79 -1.11 -7.84
CA TYR A 78 2.83 -0.34 -8.52
C TYR A 78 2.96 1.10 -8.01
N PHE A 79 1.92 1.65 -7.35
CA PHE A 79 1.86 3.06 -7.00
C PHE A 79 1.52 3.32 -5.54
N ALA A 80 0.97 2.33 -4.84
CA ALA A 80 0.43 2.51 -3.51
C ALA A 80 0.82 1.39 -2.55
N VAL A 81 0.77 1.72 -1.28
CA VAL A 81 0.88 0.79 -0.17
C VAL A 81 -0.40 0.82 0.66
N HIS A 82 -0.70 -0.27 1.33
CA HIS A 82 -1.67 -0.34 2.41
C HIS A 82 -0.91 -0.24 3.73
N THR A 83 -1.42 0.55 4.68
CA THR A 83 -0.82 0.72 6.00
C THR A 83 -1.81 0.35 7.09
N TRP A 84 -1.31 -0.19 8.19
CA TRP A 84 -2.11 -0.51 9.37
C TRP A 84 -1.30 -0.38 10.65
N ILE A 85 -1.99 -0.30 11.77
CA ILE A 85 -1.42 -0.27 13.11
C ILE A 85 -1.85 -1.53 13.84
N ALA A 86 -0.91 -2.29 14.37
CA ALA A 86 -1.15 -3.43 15.24
C ALA A 86 -0.79 -3.04 16.68
N VAL A 87 -1.70 -3.30 17.60
CA VAL A 87 -1.58 -2.93 19.00
C VAL A 87 -1.77 -4.16 19.87
N LYS A 88 -0.88 -4.34 20.83
CA LYS A 88 -0.99 -5.31 21.90
C LYS A 88 -0.89 -4.61 23.23
N GLU A 89 -1.91 -4.71 24.07
CA GLU A 89 -1.84 -4.21 25.45
C GLU A 89 -0.89 -5.05 26.29
N LYS A 90 -0.44 -4.48 27.39
CA LYS A 90 0.39 -5.20 28.38
C LYS A 90 -0.31 -6.49 28.84
N ASN A 91 0.41 -7.59 28.81
CA ASN A 91 -0.07 -8.93 29.15
C ASN A 91 -1.26 -9.43 28.29
N ALA A 92 -1.60 -8.76 27.18
CA ALA A 92 -2.64 -9.25 26.28
C ALA A 92 -2.15 -10.44 25.45
N GLY A 93 -3.00 -11.45 25.29
CA GLY A 93 -2.71 -12.63 24.47
C GLY A 93 -3.05 -12.48 22.98
N PHE A 94 -3.27 -11.25 22.50
CA PHE A 94 -3.65 -10.99 21.11
C PHE A 94 -3.29 -9.57 20.70
N TYR A 95 -3.28 -9.35 19.37
CA TYR A 95 -3.19 -8.03 18.78
C TYR A 95 -4.56 -7.52 18.31
N THR A 96 -4.78 -6.23 18.42
CA THR A 96 -5.86 -5.50 17.75
C THR A 96 -5.27 -4.73 16.58
N VAL A 97 -5.81 -4.93 15.39
CA VAL A 97 -5.36 -4.29 14.15
C VAL A 97 -6.34 -3.19 13.76
N TYR A 98 -5.80 -2.01 13.51
CA TYR A 98 -6.49 -0.80 13.05
C TYR A 98 -6.07 -0.50 11.63
N GLN A 99 -7.02 -0.42 10.71
CA GLN A 99 -6.72 -0.17 9.30
C GLN A 99 -7.86 0.57 8.60
N VAL A 100 -7.54 1.34 7.56
CA VAL A 100 -8.54 2.02 6.75
C VAL A 100 -8.93 1.15 5.56
N MET A 101 -10.20 0.81 5.47
CA MET A 101 -10.80 -0.06 4.46
C MET A 101 -11.92 0.70 3.74
N GLY A 102 -11.57 1.64 2.86
CA GLY A 102 -12.52 2.57 2.22
C GLY A 102 -13.71 1.91 1.54
N TYR A 103 -13.58 0.66 1.07
CA TYR A 103 -14.69 -0.10 0.46
C TYR A 103 -15.77 -0.52 1.48
N GLN A 104 -15.50 -0.44 2.79
CA GLN A 104 -16.47 -0.78 3.86
C GLN A 104 -17.39 0.40 4.20
N LEU A 105 -17.02 1.62 3.83
CA LEU A 105 -17.78 2.83 4.17
C LEU A 105 -19.27 2.76 3.78
N PRO A 106 -19.65 2.30 2.56
CA PRO A 106 -21.07 2.25 2.18
C PRO A 106 -21.88 1.24 2.98
N SER A 107 -21.28 0.19 3.50
CA SER A 107 -21.99 -0.89 4.20
C SER A 107 -21.92 -0.79 5.73
N ARG A 108 -20.88 -0.16 6.27
CA ARG A 108 -20.63 -0.08 7.72
C ARG A 108 -20.71 1.33 8.30
N GLY A 109 -20.82 2.37 7.46
CA GLY A 109 -20.84 3.76 7.91
C GLY A 109 -19.49 4.28 8.42
N THR A 110 -18.44 3.44 8.39
CA THR A 110 -17.05 3.81 8.71
C THR A 110 -16.09 3.12 7.78
N SER A 111 -14.99 3.80 7.48
CA SER A 111 -13.88 3.24 6.71
C SER A 111 -12.83 2.56 7.61
N VAL A 112 -12.90 2.73 8.93
CA VAL A 112 -11.95 2.11 9.87
C VAL A 112 -12.41 0.71 10.25
N SER A 113 -11.53 -0.25 10.08
CA SER A 113 -11.67 -1.61 10.57
C SER A 113 -10.83 -1.78 11.83
N ILE A 114 -11.46 -2.22 12.92
CA ILE A 114 -10.83 -2.54 14.21
C ILE A 114 -11.16 -4.00 14.50
N ALA A 115 -10.15 -4.87 14.54
CA ALA A 115 -10.35 -6.28 14.73
C ALA A 115 -9.16 -6.96 15.42
N ARG A 116 -9.42 -8.05 16.13
CA ARG A 116 -8.36 -8.98 16.52
C ARG A 116 -7.87 -9.69 15.28
N ASP A 117 -6.58 -9.61 15.01
CA ASP A 117 -6.01 -10.20 13.79
C ASP A 117 -4.51 -10.46 13.97
N ILE A 118 -3.91 -11.16 13.01
CA ILE A 118 -2.47 -11.35 12.89
C ILE A 118 -1.82 -9.98 12.60
N PRO A 119 -0.90 -9.49 13.46
CA PRO A 119 -0.38 -8.12 13.37
C PRO A 119 0.40 -7.84 12.09
N ASP A 120 1.18 -8.80 11.63
CA ASP A 120 2.14 -8.74 10.54
C ASP A 120 1.74 -9.64 9.37
N ARG A 121 0.44 -9.81 9.17
CA ARG A 121 -0.05 -10.66 8.09
C ARG A 121 0.27 -10.08 6.72
N LYS A 122 0.55 -10.94 5.77
CA LYS A 122 0.70 -10.56 4.36
C LYS A 122 -0.56 -9.88 3.84
N TRP A 123 -0.37 -8.80 3.13
CA TRP A 123 -1.48 -8.07 2.50
C TRP A 123 -1.75 -8.64 1.11
N PHE A 124 -2.65 -9.62 1.04
CA PHE A 124 -2.95 -10.34 -0.19
C PHE A 124 -1.68 -10.84 -0.91
N GLY A 125 -0.83 -11.57 -0.19
CA GLY A 125 0.42 -12.11 -0.68
C GLY A 125 1.62 -11.16 -0.65
N ALA A 126 1.41 -9.85 -0.46
CA ALA A 126 2.51 -8.90 -0.31
C ALA A 126 3.08 -8.94 1.11
N GLU A 127 4.40 -9.07 1.21
CA GLU A 127 5.11 -9.04 2.49
C GLU A 127 4.97 -7.67 3.15
N PRO A 128 4.65 -7.61 4.45
CA PRO A 128 4.65 -6.37 5.21
C PRO A 128 6.07 -5.91 5.55
N GLU A 129 6.23 -4.62 5.66
CA GLU A 129 7.40 -3.95 6.18
C GLU A 129 7.04 -3.27 7.49
N LEU A 130 7.84 -3.48 8.56
CA LEU A 130 7.69 -2.79 9.83
C LEU A 130 8.27 -1.37 9.71
N ILE A 131 7.40 -0.38 9.78
CA ILE A 131 7.78 1.04 9.64
C ILE A 131 8.18 1.65 10.96
N GLN A 132 7.43 1.33 12.02
CA GLN A 132 7.64 1.90 13.36
C GLN A 132 7.22 0.91 14.43
N GLU A 133 7.96 0.91 15.53
CA GLU A 133 7.63 0.15 16.73
C GLU A 133 7.76 1.00 18.00
N LEU A 134 6.79 0.85 18.91
CA LEU A 134 6.87 1.33 20.29
C LEU A 134 6.65 0.14 21.22
N ARG A 135 7.36 0.11 22.36
CA ARG A 135 7.21 -0.92 23.39
C ARG A 135 7.09 -0.32 24.78
N GLY A 136 6.58 -1.11 25.71
CA GLY A 136 6.48 -0.79 27.14
C GLY A 136 5.72 0.53 27.37
N ALA A 137 6.26 1.40 28.20
CA ALA A 137 5.60 2.65 28.62
C ALA A 137 5.24 3.60 27.45
N ALA A 138 6.02 3.59 26.37
CA ALA A 138 5.70 4.39 25.19
C ALA A 138 4.46 3.84 24.46
N ALA A 139 4.38 2.53 24.31
CA ALA A 139 3.21 1.86 23.75
C ALA A 139 1.97 2.04 24.64
N GLU A 140 2.09 1.85 25.97
CA GLU A 140 1.01 2.05 26.93
C GLU A 140 0.37 3.45 26.82
N LYS A 141 1.19 4.49 26.56
CA LYS A 141 0.70 5.86 26.36
C LYS A 141 0.04 6.05 24.99
N ALA A 142 0.53 5.40 23.95
CA ALA A 142 0.03 5.55 22.59
C ALA A 142 -1.30 4.81 22.35
N ILE A 143 -1.48 3.63 22.94
CA ILE A 143 -2.63 2.74 22.72
C ILE A 143 -3.99 3.45 22.92
N PRO A 144 -4.27 4.14 24.06
CA PRO A 144 -5.55 4.79 24.26
C PRO A 144 -5.81 5.93 23.28
N VAL A 145 -4.76 6.60 22.81
CA VAL A 145 -4.87 7.66 21.79
C VAL A 145 -5.27 7.04 20.44
N ILE A 146 -4.57 5.99 20.02
CA ILE A 146 -4.86 5.27 18.77
C ILE A 146 -6.30 4.74 18.79
N SER A 147 -6.70 4.08 19.87
CA SER A 147 -8.04 3.49 20.00
C SER A 147 -9.14 4.56 19.90
N ARG A 148 -9.00 5.68 20.62
CA ARG A 148 -9.96 6.78 20.57
C ARG A 148 -10.03 7.39 19.18
N THR A 149 -8.88 7.75 18.62
CA THR A 149 -8.84 8.36 17.28
C THR A 149 -9.47 7.46 16.22
N ALA A 150 -9.24 6.15 16.30
CA ALA A 150 -9.82 5.21 15.36
C ALA A 150 -11.34 5.04 15.53
N GLN A 151 -11.88 5.16 16.76
CA GLN A 151 -13.32 5.12 17.03
C GLN A 151 -14.04 6.39 16.57
N ASP A 152 -13.37 7.55 16.70
CA ASP A 152 -13.91 8.85 16.32
C ASP A 152 -13.75 9.14 14.81
N TYR A 153 -13.07 8.27 14.07
CA TYR A 153 -12.85 8.46 12.64
C TYR A 153 -14.12 8.12 11.84
N PRO A 154 -14.55 9.03 10.91
CA PRO A 154 -15.78 8.83 10.12
C PRO A 154 -15.69 7.68 9.11
#